data_e6e9240728e6a4e0baf41945d8d335d1
#
_entry.id   e6e9240728e6a4e0baf41945d8d335d1
#
_cell.length_a   1.000
_cell.length_b   1.000
_cell.length_c   1.000
_cell.angle_alpha   90.00
_cell.angle_beta   90.00
_cell.angle_gamma   90.00
#
_symmetry.space_group_name_H-M   'P 1'
#
loop_
_entity.id
_entity.type
_entity.pdbx_description
1 polymer ?
#
loop_
_entity_poly.entity_id
_entity_poly.type
_entity_poly.pdbx_seq_one_letter_code
_entity_poly.pdbx_strand_id
1 'polypeptide(L)'
;MAGTASTIRRFAFAFVAFGGLWTEPACAENSYDAAKLEAEGAVIGEIVLDKANVFDLNDPAENNAFYRLANLIHVVTKDKVIRKQLLFESGDAYSKRLADESERVLRQNQYLFDAKITPVHYENGVVDLNVATRDLWSLQPELSLSRTGGENSTTIGLDESNLLGSGTRVRFMRDEDVDRDQTIFEISDRHVGNSWVSAAIRYADNSDGHSHGISAVRPFHELDARWSAGVRLWDDDRREALYELGEEAAEYQQEREYYSAFRGWSKGLQGSHARRWTAGIVYDDNRFGPVVDGSLPAAIPEDR
;
A
#
# COMPACT_ATOMS: atom_id res chain seq x y z
N MET A 1 6.13 45.20 -13.10
CA MET A 1 5.45 43.93 -12.89
C MET A 1 6.47 42.82 -13.15
N ALA A 2 7.14 42.36 -12.10
CA ALA A 2 8.12 41.30 -12.20
C ALA A 2 7.59 40.12 -11.37
N GLY A 3 7.19 39.06 -12.06
CA GLY A 3 6.70 37.85 -11.42
C GLY A 3 7.84 37.15 -10.68
N THR A 4 7.75 37.07 -9.38
CA THR A 4 8.64 36.28 -8.52
C THR A 4 8.28 34.80 -8.67
N ALA A 5 9.14 34.04 -9.36
CA ALA A 5 9.04 32.61 -9.43
C ALA A 5 9.25 32.02 -8.02
N SER A 6 8.24 31.36 -7.49
CA SER A 6 8.28 30.60 -6.23
C SER A 6 9.19 29.39 -6.41
N THR A 7 10.32 29.38 -5.70
CA THR A 7 11.24 28.23 -5.69
C THR A 7 10.78 27.26 -4.62
N ILE A 8 10.05 26.24 -5.04
CA ILE A 8 9.68 25.10 -4.19
C ILE A 8 10.96 24.29 -3.92
N ARG A 9 11.56 24.45 -2.75
CA ARG A 9 12.62 23.55 -2.29
C ARG A 9 11.97 22.35 -1.60
N ARG A 10 11.67 21.34 -2.39
CA ARG A 10 11.39 20.00 -1.86
C ARG A 10 12.74 19.42 -1.43
N PHE A 11 12.99 19.36 -0.13
CA PHE A 11 14.02 18.49 0.41
C PHE A 11 13.47 17.06 0.38
N ALA A 12 13.55 16.43 -0.79
CA ALA A 12 13.48 14.99 -0.85
C ALA A 12 14.79 14.52 -0.22
N PHE A 13 14.72 13.85 0.93
CA PHE A 13 15.80 12.97 1.32
C PHE A 13 15.82 11.87 0.25
N ALA A 14 16.69 12.06 -0.73
CA ALA A 14 17.00 11.03 -1.70
C ALA A 14 17.63 9.88 -0.91
N PHE A 15 16.84 8.88 -0.56
CA PHE A 15 17.39 7.56 -0.37
C PHE A 15 17.98 7.17 -1.71
N VAL A 16 19.29 7.29 -1.83
CA VAL A 16 20.04 6.79 -2.96
C VAL A 16 19.83 5.28 -2.93
N ALA A 17 18.88 4.80 -3.73
CA ALA A 17 18.82 3.40 -4.07
C ALA A 17 20.08 3.10 -4.88
N PHE A 18 21.16 2.71 -4.20
CA PHE A 18 22.29 2.08 -4.84
C PHE A 18 21.77 0.75 -5.43
N GLY A 19 21.51 0.74 -6.71
CA GLY A 19 21.35 -0.47 -7.49
C GLY A 19 22.65 -1.27 -7.46
N GLY A 20 22.88 -2.03 -6.42
CA GLY A 20 23.89 -3.09 -6.41
C GLY A 20 23.51 -4.10 -7.48
N LEU A 21 24.40 -4.37 -8.41
CA LEU A 21 24.31 -5.50 -9.32
C LEU A 21 24.25 -6.76 -8.45
N TRP A 22 23.09 -7.38 -8.40
CA TRP A 22 22.92 -8.70 -7.78
C TRP A 22 23.81 -9.68 -8.53
N THR A 23 24.97 -10.04 -7.99
CA THR A 23 25.60 -11.29 -8.35
C THR A 23 24.81 -12.38 -7.63
N GLU A 24 23.96 -13.09 -8.38
CA GLU A 24 23.30 -14.28 -7.89
C GLU A 24 24.35 -15.18 -7.24
N PRO A 25 24.15 -15.67 -6.00
CA PRO A 25 24.96 -16.76 -5.52
C PRO A 25 24.79 -17.89 -6.52
N ALA A 26 25.89 -18.39 -7.07
CA ALA A 26 25.91 -19.54 -7.95
C ALA A 26 25.53 -20.80 -7.13
N CYS A 27 24.29 -20.91 -6.70
CA CYS A 27 23.65 -22.17 -6.49
C CYS A 27 23.59 -22.83 -7.86
N ALA A 28 24.16 -24.02 -7.99
CA ALA A 28 24.13 -24.82 -9.21
C ALA A 28 22.69 -24.81 -9.74
N GLU A 29 22.49 -24.15 -10.86
CA GLU A 29 21.22 -23.96 -11.53
C GLU A 29 20.77 -25.26 -12.14
N ASN A 30 20.25 -26.18 -11.33
CA ASN A 30 19.33 -27.18 -11.81
C ASN A 30 18.00 -26.45 -12.02
N SER A 31 17.96 -25.59 -13.04
CA SER A 31 16.73 -24.96 -13.46
C SER A 31 15.85 -26.03 -14.09
N TYR A 32 14.96 -26.61 -13.31
CA TYR A 32 13.90 -27.46 -13.82
C TYR A 32 13.05 -26.67 -14.81
N ASP A 33 12.89 -27.24 -16.02
CA ASP A 33 12.04 -26.59 -17.03
C ASP A 33 10.58 -26.57 -16.54
N ALA A 34 10.09 -25.38 -16.22
CA ALA A 34 8.75 -25.18 -15.73
C ALA A 34 7.66 -25.70 -16.69
N ALA A 35 7.88 -25.57 -18.01
CA ALA A 35 6.96 -26.09 -19.00
C ALA A 35 6.91 -27.61 -18.99
N LYS A 36 8.05 -28.25 -18.74
CA LYS A 36 8.14 -29.72 -18.60
C LYS A 36 7.43 -30.19 -17.35
N LEU A 37 7.61 -29.53 -16.22
CA LEU A 37 6.92 -29.85 -14.97
C LEU A 37 5.39 -29.74 -15.10
N GLU A 38 4.89 -28.71 -15.78
CA GLU A 38 3.44 -28.58 -16.07
C GLU A 38 2.94 -29.68 -17.00
N ALA A 39 3.70 -30.02 -18.08
CA ALA A 39 3.33 -31.05 -19.02
C ALA A 39 3.30 -32.46 -18.39
N GLU A 40 4.17 -32.72 -17.43
CA GLU A 40 4.22 -33.96 -16.65
C GLU A 40 3.17 -34.02 -15.54
N GLY A 41 2.45 -32.93 -15.28
CA GLY A 41 1.44 -32.82 -14.22
C GLY A 41 2.04 -32.89 -12.83
N ALA A 42 3.21 -32.28 -12.62
CA ALA A 42 3.89 -32.27 -11.33
C ALA A 42 3.00 -31.67 -10.24
N VAL A 43 3.07 -32.24 -9.04
CA VAL A 43 2.35 -31.77 -7.84
C VAL A 43 3.32 -31.06 -6.92
N ILE A 44 2.90 -29.93 -6.35
CA ILE A 44 3.72 -29.14 -5.42
C ILE A 44 3.91 -29.92 -4.12
N GLY A 45 5.16 -30.18 -3.76
CA GLY A 45 5.56 -30.80 -2.50
C GLY A 45 5.80 -29.77 -1.40
N GLU A 46 7.04 -29.69 -0.92
CA GLU A 46 7.43 -28.73 0.10
C GLU A 46 7.58 -27.32 -0.48
N ILE A 47 7.12 -26.31 0.26
CA ILE A 47 7.33 -24.88 -0.04
C ILE A 47 8.28 -24.32 1.01
N VAL A 48 9.53 -24.14 0.62
CA VAL A 48 10.59 -23.57 1.46
C VAL A 48 10.58 -22.05 1.33
N LEU A 49 10.63 -21.34 2.45
CA LEU A 49 10.75 -19.87 2.46
C LEU A 49 12.19 -19.48 2.76
N ASP A 50 12.85 -18.86 1.81
CA ASP A 50 14.16 -18.23 1.96
C ASP A 50 13.99 -16.71 2.07
N LYS A 51 14.21 -16.17 3.28
CA LYS A 51 13.92 -14.77 3.61
C LYS A 51 15.20 -14.02 3.91
N ALA A 52 15.55 -13.10 3.04
CA ALA A 52 16.65 -12.18 3.26
C ALA A 52 16.18 -10.90 3.98
N ASN A 53 17.03 -10.39 4.87
CA ASN A 53 16.82 -9.11 5.54
C ASN A 53 17.03 -7.95 4.52
N VAL A 54 16.90 -6.71 4.96
CA VAL A 54 17.03 -5.50 4.14
C VAL A 54 18.40 -5.43 3.47
N PHE A 55 19.49 -5.64 4.25
CA PHE A 55 20.87 -5.60 3.77
C PHE A 55 21.53 -6.99 3.85
N ASP A 56 22.26 -7.34 2.80
CA ASP A 56 23.09 -8.56 2.79
C ASP A 56 24.43 -8.27 3.44
N LEU A 57 24.60 -8.70 4.68
CA LEU A 57 25.85 -8.51 5.42
C LEU A 57 27.00 -9.40 4.93
N ASN A 58 26.77 -10.33 4.01
CA ASN A 58 27.81 -11.08 3.34
C ASN A 58 28.43 -10.27 2.18
N ASP A 59 27.71 -9.28 1.65
CA ASP A 59 28.24 -8.34 0.68
C ASP A 59 29.11 -7.30 1.43
N PRO A 60 30.41 -7.18 1.11
CA PRO A 60 31.27 -6.16 1.69
C PRO A 60 30.76 -4.72 1.50
N ALA A 61 30.01 -4.44 0.45
CA ALA A 61 29.43 -3.13 0.19
C ALA A 61 28.25 -2.83 1.14
N GLU A 62 27.55 -3.85 1.60
CA GLU A 62 26.42 -3.75 2.53
C GLU A 62 26.79 -4.12 3.98
N ASN A 63 28.07 -4.38 4.30
CA ASN A 63 28.52 -4.78 5.63
C ASN A 63 29.21 -3.65 6.39
N ASN A 64 28.47 -2.66 6.84
CA ASN A 64 28.95 -1.61 7.72
C ASN A 64 28.11 -1.49 9.00
N ALA A 65 28.56 -0.66 9.95
CA ALA A 65 27.90 -0.53 11.25
C ALA A 65 26.44 -0.02 11.15
N PHE A 66 26.17 0.85 10.19
CA PHE A 66 24.82 1.39 9.95
C PHE A 66 23.87 0.31 9.44
N TYR A 67 24.27 -0.47 8.44
CA TYR A 67 23.44 -1.54 7.88
C TYR A 67 23.24 -2.70 8.86
N ARG A 68 24.25 -3.01 9.69
CA ARG A 68 24.06 -3.98 10.79
C ARG A 68 23.04 -3.50 11.81
N LEU A 69 23.06 -2.23 12.19
CA LEU A 69 22.09 -1.63 13.08
C LEU A 69 20.67 -1.66 12.45
N ALA A 70 20.58 -1.31 11.17
CA ALA A 70 19.31 -1.35 10.44
C ALA A 70 18.73 -2.78 10.45
N ASN A 71 19.51 -3.80 10.10
CA ASN A 71 19.07 -5.19 10.15
C ASN A 71 18.70 -5.67 11.57
N LEU A 72 19.34 -5.11 12.61
CA LEU A 72 19.06 -5.46 14.00
C LEU A 72 17.69 -4.95 14.47
N ILE A 73 17.31 -3.75 14.04
CA ILE A 73 16.04 -3.13 14.42
C ILE A 73 14.89 -3.51 13.48
N HIS A 74 15.19 -3.97 12.27
CA HIS A 74 14.19 -4.45 11.31
C HIS A 74 13.67 -5.84 11.72
N VAL A 75 12.36 -5.99 11.70
CA VAL A 75 11.70 -7.29 11.92
C VAL A 75 11.35 -7.90 10.57
N VAL A 76 12.08 -8.94 10.18
CA VAL A 76 11.86 -9.64 8.91
C VAL A 76 10.41 -10.13 8.79
N THR A 77 9.87 -10.02 7.59
CA THR A 77 8.51 -10.44 7.25
C THR A 77 8.25 -11.89 7.70
N LYS A 78 7.14 -12.10 8.42
CA LYS A 78 6.78 -13.42 8.97
C LYS A 78 6.35 -14.38 7.86
N ASP A 79 6.66 -15.66 8.02
CA ASP A 79 6.33 -16.73 7.07
C ASP A 79 4.86 -16.74 6.68
N LYS A 80 3.98 -16.59 7.67
CA LYS A 80 2.53 -16.55 7.44
C LYS A 80 2.10 -15.39 6.51
N VAL A 81 2.85 -14.28 6.50
CA VAL A 81 2.55 -13.11 5.66
C VAL A 81 2.92 -13.40 4.22
N ILE A 82 3.99 -14.14 3.98
CA ILE A 82 4.40 -14.55 2.64
C ILE A 82 3.47 -15.68 2.15
N ARG A 83 3.28 -16.73 2.95
CA ARG A 83 2.46 -17.90 2.56
C ARG A 83 1.02 -17.53 2.17
N LYS A 84 0.37 -16.61 2.92
CA LYS A 84 -1.02 -16.18 2.61
C LYS A 84 -1.17 -15.44 1.28
N GLN A 85 -0.07 -15.06 0.64
CA GLN A 85 -0.03 -14.35 -0.64
C GLN A 85 0.36 -15.24 -1.81
N LEU A 86 0.67 -16.51 -1.56
CA LEU A 86 0.84 -17.50 -2.61
C LEU A 86 -0.52 -17.91 -3.16
N LEU A 87 -0.60 -18.11 -4.47
CA LEU A 87 -1.81 -18.53 -5.19
C LEU A 87 -1.88 -20.04 -5.36
N PHE A 88 -1.06 -20.77 -4.63
CA PHE A 88 -0.97 -22.23 -4.62
C PHE A 88 -0.58 -22.72 -3.21
N GLU A 89 -0.87 -23.97 -2.95
CA GLU A 89 -0.54 -24.67 -1.71
C GLU A 89 0.16 -26.01 -2.02
N SER A 90 0.78 -26.63 -1.01
CA SER A 90 1.28 -28.00 -1.12
C SER A 90 0.15 -28.96 -1.45
N GLY A 91 0.35 -29.82 -2.44
CA GLY A 91 -0.66 -30.72 -2.98
C GLY A 91 -1.36 -30.23 -4.25
N ASP A 92 -1.22 -28.97 -4.60
CA ASP A 92 -1.75 -28.43 -5.85
C ASP A 92 -0.93 -28.88 -7.05
N ALA A 93 -1.55 -28.91 -8.24
CA ALA A 93 -0.81 -29.07 -9.49
C ALA A 93 0.10 -27.85 -9.72
N TYR A 94 1.36 -28.12 -10.08
CA TYR A 94 2.30 -27.06 -10.39
C TYR A 94 1.84 -26.24 -11.60
N SER A 95 1.88 -24.93 -11.47
CA SER A 95 1.62 -24.00 -12.56
C SER A 95 2.61 -22.84 -12.52
N LYS A 96 3.40 -22.72 -13.59
CA LYS A 96 4.31 -21.59 -13.77
C LYS A 96 3.57 -20.25 -13.71
N ARG A 97 2.40 -20.18 -14.32
CA ARG A 97 1.56 -18.98 -14.28
C ARG A 97 1.19 -18.56 -12.85
N LEU A 98 0.80 -19.51 -12.00
CA LEU A 98 0.46 -19.21 -10.61
C LEU A 98 1.70 -18.82 -9.79
N ALA A 99 2.86 -19.43 -10.08
CA ALA A 99 4.12 -19.03 -9.48
C ALA A 99 4.49 -17.57 -9.86
N ASP A 100 4.49 -17.25 -11.16
CA ASP A 100 4.79 -15.91 -11.68
C ASP A 100 3.79 -14.86 -11.14
N GLU A 101 2.51 -15.22 -11.02
CA GLU A 101 1.48 -14.34 -10.47
C GLU A 101 1.63 -14.13 -8.96
N SER A 102 2.02 -15.16 -8.21
CA SER A 102 2.36 -15.07 -6.79
C SER A 102 3.58 -14.16 -6.56
N GLU A 103 4.62 -14.27 -7.37
CA GLU A 103 5.76 -13.34 -7.34
C GLU A 103 5.31 -11.90 -7.54
N ARG A 104 4.44 -11.66 -8.54
CA ARG A 104 3.88 -10.34 -8.81
C ARG A 104 3.07 -9.79 -7.62
N VAL A 105 2.27 -10.64 -6.96
CA VAL A 105 1.50 -10.27 -5.77
C VAL A 105 2.44 -9.92 -4.62
N LEU A 106 3.46 -10.73 -4.36
CA LEU A 106 4.45 -10.47 -3.32
C LEU A 106 5.18 -9.15 -3.56
N ARG A 107 5.66 -8.90 -4.80
CA ARG A 107 6.36 -7.65 -5.16
C ARG A 107 5.48 -6.39 -5.13
N GLN A 108 4.15 -6.49 -5.04
CA GLN A 108 3.27 -5.34 -4.84
C GLN A 108 3.30 -4.79 -3.41
N ASN A 109 3.92 -5.49 -2.47
CA ASN A 109 4.06 -5.00 -1.10
C ASN A 109 5.23 -4.04 -0.99
N GLN A 110 4.99 -2.90 -0.37
CA GLN A 110 6.01 -1.84 -0.18
C GLN A 110 7.16 -2.26 0.75
N TYR A 111 7.00 -3.34 1.48
CA TYR A 111 7.99 -3.89 2.42
C TYR A 111 8.82 -5.04 1.85
N LEU A 112 8.57 -5.45 0.60
CA LEU A 112 9.39 -6.45 -0.10
C LEU A 112 10.11 -5.79 -1.27
N PHE A 113 11.43 -5.97 -1.33
CA PHE A 113 12.26 -5.51 -2.44
C PHE A 113 12.08 -6.42 -3.65
N ASP A 114 12.13 -7.74 -3.41
CA ASP A 114 11.96 -8.75 -4.46
C ASP A 114 11.33 -10.02 -3.90
N ALA A 115 10.77 -10.82 -4.81
CA ALA A 115 10.25 -12.15 -4.57
C ALA A 115 10.45 -13.02 -5.82
N LYS A 116 11.03 -14.21 -5.64
CA LYS A 116 11.27 -15.18 -6.71
C LYS A 116 10.85 -16.58 -6.26
N ILE A 117 10.16 -17.30 -7.13
CA ILE A 117 9.67 -18.66 -6.86
C ILE A 117 10.30 -19.62 -7.88
N THR A 118 11.10 -20.55 -7.39
CA THR A 118 11.85 -21.47 -8.24
C THR A 118 11.67 -22.92 -7.80
N PRO A 119 11.49 -23.86 -8.75
CA PRO A 119 11.59 -25.28 -8.46
C PRO A 119 13.02 -25.63 -8.03
N VAL A 120 13.17 -26.35 -6.92
CA VAL A 120 14.49 -26.74 -6.37
C VAL A 120 14.72 -28.24 -6.35
N HIS A 121 13.67 -29.04 -6.30
CA HIS A 121 13.76 -30.48 -6.33
C HIS A 121 12.56 -31.07 -7.05
N TYR A 122 12.78 -32.12 -7.88
CA TYR A 122 11.70 -32.84 -8.54
C TYR A 122 11.98 -34.34 -8.55
N GLU A 123 11.11 -35.06 -7.91
CA GLU A 123 11.20 -36.52 -7.81
C GLU A 123 9.82 -37.18 -7.77
N ASN A 124 9.63 -38.29 -8.45
CA ASN A 124 8.40 -39.09 -8.43
C ASN A 124 7.10 -38.28 -8.71
N GLY A 125 7.17 -37.26 -9.57
CA GLY A 125 6.02 -36.41 -9.90
C GLY A 125 5.74 -35.29 -8.87
N VAL A 126 6.61 -35.15 -7.85
CA VAL A 126 6.50 -34.09 -6.83
C VAL A 126 7.61 -33.07 -7.03
N VAL A 127 7.25 -31.78 -7.03
CA VAL A 127 8.17 -30.65 -7.16
C VAL A 127 8.17 -29.79 -5.90
N ASP A 128 9.33 -29.59 -5.30
CA ASP A 128 9.51 -28.66 -4.17
C ASP A 128 9.87 -27.27 -4.71
N LEU A 129 9.30 -26.25 -4.07
CA LEU A 129 9.47 -24.86 -4.47
C LEU A 129 10.22 -24.07 -3.41
N ASN A 130 11.19 -23.26 -3.85
CA ASN A 130 11.79 -22.22 -3.02
C ASN A 130 11.15 -20.88 -3.31
N VAL A 131 10.65 -20.21 -2.27
CA VAL A 131 10.12 -18.83 -2.30
C VAL A 131 11.14 -17.93 -1.65
N ALA A 132 12.03 -17.36 -2.46
CA ALA A 132 13.02 -16.40 -2.00
C ALA A 132 12.40 -15.01 -1.94
N THR A 133 12.52 -14.34 -0.80
CA THR A 133 12.09 -12.94 -0.62
C THR A 133 13.18 -12.12 0.01
N ARG A 134 13.26 -10.84 -0.32
CA ARG A 134 14.13 -9.87 0.35
C ARG A 134 13.27 -8.73 0.86
N ASP A 135 13.41 -8.40 2.14
CA ASP A 135 12.68 -7.29 2.74
C ASP A 135 13.26 -5.94 2.27
N LEU A 136 12.40 -4.93 2.28
CA LEU A 136 12.77 -3.53 2.11
C LEU A 136 12.64 -2.83 3.47
N TRP A 137 13.41 -1.77 3.69
CA TRP A 137 13.23 -0.92 4.86
C TRP A 137 11.82 -0.34 4.92
N SER A 138 11.06 -0.72 5.95
CA SER A 138 9.62 -0.47 6.03
C SER A 138 9.25 0.83 6.75
N LEU A 139 10.14 1.35 7.60
CA LEU A 139 9.91 2.56 8.38
C LEU A 139 10.38 3.80 7.62
N GLN A 140 9.45 4.68 7.26
CA GLN A 140 9.72 5.88 6.48
C GLN A 140 9.32 7.13 7.28
N PRO A 141 10.29 7.94 7.76
CA PRO A 141 9.99 9.27 8.28
C PRO A 141 9.62 10.20 7.12
N GLU A 142 8.59 11.01 7.32
CA GLU A 142 8.15 12.04 6.38
C GLU A 142 8.42 13.42 6.98
N LEU A 143 9.09 14.27 6.21
CA LEU A 143 9.30 15.67 6.55
C LEU A 143 9.15 16.51 5.29
N SER A 144 8.19 17.41 5.30
CA SER A 144 7.98 18.38 4.22
C SER A 144 7.87 19.78 4.82
N LEU A 145 8.58 20.71 4.23
CA LEU A 145 8.50 22.13 4.55
C LEU A 145 8.28 22.88 3.24
N SER A 146 7.21 23.65 3.17
CA SER A 146 6.93 24.49 2.01
C SER A 146 6.50 25.90 2.44
N ARG A 147 6.62 26.84 1.50
CA ARG A 147 6.12 28.20 1.66
C ARG A 147 5.51 28.66 0.34
N THR A 148 4.25 29.05 0.41
CA THR A 148 3.49 29.53 -0.74
C THR A 148 2.67 30.76 -0.33
N GLY A 149 2.72 31.81 -1.12
CA GLY A 149 1.95 33.02 -0.85
C GLY A 149 2.32 33.81 0.42
N GLY A 150 3.46 33.46 1.08
CA GLY A 150 3.85 34.05 2.36
C GLY A 150 3.57 33.15 3.56
N GLU A 151 2.74 32.11 3.39
CA GLU A 151 2.36 31.14 4.40
C GLU A 151 3.28 29.91 4.37
N ASN A 152 3.48 29.32 5.56
CA ASN A 152 4.30 28.10 5.72
C ASN A 152 3.37 26.90 5.85
N SER A 153 3.80 25.79 5.29
CA SER A 153 3.21 24.47 5.51
C SER A 153 4.28 23.50 5.99
N THR A 154 3.95 22.73 6.99
CA THR A 154 4.86 21.76 7.61
C THR A 154 4.16 20.42 7.74
N THR A 155 4.77 19.35 7.22
CA THR A 155 4.32 17.98 7.45
C THR A 155 5.42 17.20 8.15
N ILE A 156 5.09 16.54 9.25
CA ILE A 156 5.95 15.59 9.96
C ILE A 156 5.18 14.28 10.10
N GLY A 157 5.79 13.18 9.72
CA GLY A 157 5.12 11.88 9.74
C GLY A 157 6.04 10.70 9.95
N LEU A 158 5.44 9.59 10.25
CA LEU A 158 6.07 8.28 10.34
C LEU A 158 5.14 7.24 9.70
N ASP A 159 5.67 6.52 8.73
CA ASP A 159 4.95 5.47 8.00
C ASP A 159 5.72 4.15 8.16
N GLU A 160 5.13 3.18 8.85
CA GLU A 160 5.66 1.82 8.99
C GLU A 160 4.78 0.88 8.17
N SER A 161 5.32 0.37 7.06
CA SER A 161 4.56 -0.45 6.11
C SER A 161 4.50 -1.94 6.46
N ASN A 162 5.26 -2.40 7.47
CA ASN A 162 5.36 -3.80 7.87
C ASN A 162 5.50 -3.98 9.38
N LEU A 163 4.62 -3.38 10.14
CA LEU A 163 4.70 -3.36 11.61
C LEU A 163 4.99 -4.74 12.20
N LEU A 164 6.15 -4.87 12.83
CA LEU A 164 6.62 -6.12 13.44
C LEU A 164 6.59 -7.32 12.48
N GLY A 165 6.83 -7.12 11.19
CA GLY A 165 6.85 -8.18 10.17
C GLY A 165 5.47 -8.78 9.87
N SER A 166 4.38 -8.07 10.18
CA SER A 166 3.00 -8.58 10.05
C SER A 166 2.35 -8.27 8.70
N GLY A 167 2.94 -7.38 7.89
CA GLY A 167 2.33 -6.82 6.69
C GLY A 167 1.27 -5.75 6.96
N THR A 168 1.09 -5.38 8.24
CA THR A 168 0.20 -4.29 8.64
C THR A 168 0.95 -2.97 8.55
N ARG A 169 0.34 -1.99 7.90
CA ARG A 169 0.84 -0.62 7.82
C ARG A 169 0.23 0.24 8.91
N VAL A 170 1.06 1.05 9.55
CA VAL A 170 0.63 2.09 10.50
C VAL A 170 1.26 3.40 10.07
N ARG A 171 0.45 4.43 9.93
CA ARG A 171 0.89 5.78 9.58
C ARG A 171 0.41 6.76 10.62
N PHE A 172 1.33 7.61 11.06
CA PHE A 172 1.04 8.78 11.88
C PHE A 172 1.59 10.02 11.17
N MET A 173 0.79 11.08 11.09
CA MET A 173 1.20 12.30 10.40
C MET A 173 0.62 13.53 11.14
N ARG A 174 1.44 14.54 11.32
CA ARG A 174 1.03 15.89 11.70
C ARG A 174 1.28 16.81 10.53
N ASP A 175 0.25 17.48 10.09
CA ASP A 175 0.27 18.41 8.97
C ASP A 175 -0.26 19.77 9.45
N GLU A 176 0.48 20.83 9.17
CA GLU A 176 0.14 22.19 9.54
C GLU A 176 0.25 23.06 8.29
N ASP A 177 -0.85 23.67 7.89
CA ASP A 177 -0.91 24.60 6.77
C ASP A 177 -1.79 25.82 7.10
N VAL A 178 -2.00 26.70 6.10
CA VAL A 178 -2.76 27.95 6.29
C VAL A 178 -4.22 27.69 6.63
N ASP A 179 -4.79 26.60 6.09
CA ASP A 179 -6.22 26.32 6.26
C ASP A 179 -6.48 25.48 7.51
N ARG A 180 -5.55 24.58 7.86
CA ARG A 180 -5.81 23.57 8.88
C ARG A 180 -4.55 22.95 9.47
N ASP A 181 -4.59 22.72 10.76
CA ASP A 181 -3.71 21.80 11.47
C ASP A 181 -4.41 20.45 11.59
N GLN A 182 -3.75 19.37 11.21
CA GLN A 182 -4.34 18.04 11.33
C GLN A 182 -3.35 17.00 11.88
N THR A 183 -3.90 16.08 12.67
CA THR A 183 -3.17 14.89 13.12
C THR A 183 -3.87 13.65 12.57
N ILE A 184 -3.18 12.88 11.76
CA ILE A 184 -3.73 11.73 11.06
C ILE A 184 -3.15 10.45 11.64
N PHE A 185 -4.00 9.50 11.92
CA PHE A 185 -3.66 8.11 12.23
C PHE A 185 -4.34 7.18 11.24
N GLU A 186 -3.57 6.28 10.66
CA GLU A 186 -4.08 5.26 9.75
C GLU A 186 -3.48 3.90 10.07
N ILE A 187 -4.31 2.87 10.09
CA ILE A 187 -3.89 1.48 10.13
C ILE A 187 -4.54 0.73 8.98
N SER A 188 -3.75 -0.07 8.27
CA SER A 188 -4.26 -0.87 7.15
C SER A 188 -3.54 -2.21 7.05
N ASP A 189 -4.26 -3.22 6.55
CA ASP A 189 -3.72 -4.54 6.24
C ASP A 189 -4.32 -5.01 4.91
N ARG A 190 -3.48 -5.54 4.03
CA ARG A 190 -3.92 -6.01 2.70
C ARG A 190 -4.53 -7.42 2.73
N HIS A 191 -4.30 -8.17 3.83
CA HIS A 191 -4.67 -9.59 3.93
C HIS A 191 -5.20 -9.92 5.32
N VAL A 192 -6.29 -9.26 5.72
CA VAL A 192 -6.89 -9.45 7.04
C VAL A 192 -7.28 -10.91 7.25
N GLY A 193 -6.77 -11.52 8.31
CA GLY A 193 -7.20 -12.84 8.75
C GLY A 193 -6.96 -13.97 7.73
N ASN A 194 -5.82 -14.00 7.04
CA ASN A 194 -5.53 -14.96 5.97
C ASN A 194 -6.49 -14.90 4.77
N SER A 195 -7.09 -13.75 4.53
CA SER A 195 -7.97 -13.55 3.38
C SER A 195 -7.38 -12.55 2.39
N TRP A 196 -7.96 -12.46 1.22
CA TRP A 196 -7.67 -11.43 0.22
C TRP A 196 -8.45 -10.13 0.47
N VAL A 197 -8.93 -9.93 1.70
CA VAL A 197 -9.59 -8.70 2.11
C VAL A 197 -8.56 -7.73 2.63
N SER A 198 -8.44 -6.57 1.98
CA SER A 198 -7.74 -5.42 2.55
C SER A 198 -8.70 -4.60 3.40
N ALA A 199 -8.25 -4.13 4.55
CA ALA A 199 -9.00 -3.21 5.38
C ALA A 199 -8.12 -2.03 5.79
N ALA A 200 -8.75 -0.87 5.96
CA ALA A 200 -8.10 0.32 6.49
C ALA A 200 -9.06 1.07 7.42
N ILE A 201 -8.48 1.64 8.46
CA ILE A 201 -9.14 2.58 9.37
C ILE A 201 -8.29 3.84 9.37
N ARG A 202 -8.92 4.98 9.17
CA ARG A 202 -8.28 6.30 9.24
C ARG A 202 -9.07 7.19 10.20
N TYR A 203 -8.34 7.94 11.00
CA TYR A 203 -8.86 9.02 11.83
C TYR A 203 -7.98 10.26 11.64
N ALA A 204 -8.59 11.42 11.53
CA ALA A 204 -7.89 12.69 11.55
C ALA A 204 -8.57 13.64 12.52
N ASP A 205 -7.76 14.22 13.40
CA ASP A 205 -8.13 15.28 14.30
C ASP A 205 -7.64 16.60 13.71
N ASN A 206 -8.56 17.48 13.37
CA ASN A 206 -8.31 18.72 12.67
C ASN A 206 -8.56 19.90 13.61
N SER A 207 -7.87 21.03 13.42
CA SER A 207 -8.09 22.25 14.20
C SER A 207 -9.53 22.79 14.09
N ASP A 208 -10.23 22.38 13.03
CA ASP A 208 -11.56 22.86 12.66
C ASP A 208 -12.62 21.74 12.61
N GLY A 209 -12.29 20.54 13.06
CA GLY A 209 -13.21 19.40 13.08
C GLY A 209 -12.49 18.06 13.10
N HIS A 210 -13.11 17.03 12.53
CA HIS A 210 -12.52 15.70 12.49
C HIS A 210 -12.99 14.91 11.28
N SER A 211 -12.20 13.92 10.87
CA SER A 211 -12.64 12.96 9.87
C SER A 211 -12.30 11.52 10.26
N HIS A 212 -13.16 10.59 9.90
CA HIS A 212 -12.88 9.19 10.09
C HIS A 212 -13.40 8.34 8.94
N GLY A 213 -12.69 7.27 8.68
CA GLY A 213 -13.02 6.40 7.58
C GLY A 213 -12.68 4.95 7.86
N ILE A 214 -13.52 4.06 7.34
CA ILE A 214 -13.32 2.61 7.39
C ILE A 214 -13.53 2.08 5.99
N SER A 215 -12.65 1.21 5.54
CA SER A 215 -12.83 0.48 4.29
C SER A 215 -12.47 -0.99 4.45
N ALA A 216 -13.20 -1.84 3.75
CA ALA A 216 -12.88 -3.26 3.61
C ALA A 216 -13.16 -3.66 2.16
N VAL A 217 -12.15 -4.19 1.46
CA VAL A 217 -12.22 -4.50 0.04
C VAL A 217 -11.55 -5.84 -0.24
N ARG A 218 -12.29 -6.76 -0.85
CA ARG A 218 -11.71 -7.92 -1.52
C ARG A 218 -11.62 -7.61 -3.01
N PRO A 219 -10.41 -7.33 -3.55
CA PRO A 219 -10.23 -7.06 -4.96
C PRO A 219 -10.31 -8.35 -5.80
N PHE A 220 -10.31 -8.23 -7.11
CA PHE A 220 -9.90 -9.33 -7.99
C PHE A 220 -8.37 -9.48 -7.88
N HIS A 221 -7.92 -10.24 -6.88
CA HIS A 221 -6.50 -10.35 -6.48
C HIS A 221 -5.65 -11.14 -7.47
N GLU A 222 -6.29 -12.01 -8.26
CA GLU A 222 -5.67 -12.84 -9.29
C GLU A 222 -6.50 -12.82 -10.59
N LEU A 223 -5.94 -13.35 -11.68
CA LEU A 223 -6.64 -13.41 -12.96
C LEU A 223 -7.85 -14.33 -12.94
N ASP A 224 -7.80 -15.41 -12.16
CA ASP A 224 -8.89 -16.35 -11.98
C ASP A 224 -9.91 -15.96 -10.91
N ALA A 225 -9.69 -14.86 -10.19
CA ALA A 225 -10.64 -14.38 -9.18
C ALA A 225 -12.02 -14.17 -9.77
N ARG A 226 -13.03 -14.84 -9.21
CA ARG A 226 -14.40 -14.87 -9.73
C ARG A 226 -15.31 -13.81 -9.13
N TRP A 227 -14.92 -13.21 -8.01
CA TRP A 227 -15.68 -12.19 -7.37
C TRP A 227 -14.81 -11.16 -6.63
N SER A 228 -15.32 -9.97 -6.51
CA SER A 228 -14.81 -8.90 -5.67
C SER A 228 -15.97 -8.27 -4.90
N ALA A 229 -15.69 -7.63 -3.77
CA ALA A 229 -16.67 -6.85 -3.03
C ALA A 229 -15.94 -5.82 -2.18
N GLY A 230 -16.61 -4.74 -1.84
CA GLY A 230 -16.04 -3.77 -0.94
C GLY A 230 -17.08 -2.82 -0.38
N VAL A 231 -16.72 -2.26 0.77
CA VAL A 231 -17.45 -1.19 1.44
C VAL A 231 -16.47 -0.09 1.82
N ARG A 232 -16.93 1.15 1.79
CA ARG A 232 -16.22 2.32 2.31
C ARG A 232 -17.22 3.21 3.01
N LEU A 233 -16.87 3.59 4.22
CA LEU A 233 -17.60 4.53 5.05
C LEU A 233 -16.64 5.67 5.36
N TRP A 234 -17.07 6.88 5.16
CA TRP A 234 -16.30 8.09 5.41
C TRP A 234 -17.22 9.14 5.98
N ASP A 235 -16.78 9.76 7.04
CA ASP A 235 -17.46 10.86 7.71
C ASP A 235 -16.44 11.97 7.93
N ASP A 236 -16.82 13.20 7.64
CA ASP A 236 -15.94 14.36 7.64
C ASP A 236 -16.71 15.57 8.11
N ASP A 237 -16.27 16.15 9.20
CA ASP A 237 -16.81 17.38 9.78
C ASP A 237 -15.67 18.39 9.88
N ARG A 238 -15.82 19.52 9.17
CA ARG A 238 -14.76 20.52 9.08
C ARG A 238 -15.33 21.90 8.75
N ARG A 239 -14.50 22.93 8.91
CA ARG A 239 -14.79 24.25 8.38
C ARG A 239 -14.11 24.44 7.03
N GLU A 240 -14.82 25.06 6.11
CA GLU A 240 -14.30 25.47 4.81
C GLU A 240 -14.26 26.98 4.74
N ALA A 241 -13.08 27.51 4.36
CA ALA A 241 -12.89 28.93 4.15
C ALA A 241 -13.22 29.33 2.71
N LEU A 242 -13.94 30.42 2.54
CA LEU A 242 -14.15 31.08 1.25
C LEU A 242 -13.18 32.25 1.13
N TYR A 243 -12.38 32.23 0.07
CA TYR A 243 -11.41 33.27 -0.20
C TYR A 243 -11.92 34.20 -1.32
N GLU A 244 -11.85 35.51 -1.08
CA GLU A 244 -12.10 36.55 -2.08
C GLU A 244 -10.86 37.43 -2.20
N LEU A 245 -10.32 37.53 -3.44
CA LEU A 245 -9.09 38.28 -3.76
C LEU A 245 -7.86 37.91 -2.91
N GLY A 246 -7.83 36.67 -2.36
CA GLY A 246 -6.72 36.14 -1.57
C GLY A 246 -6.85 36.42 -0.07
N GLU A 247 -7.97 37.01 0.37
CA GLU A 247 -8.33 37.18 1.76
C GLU A 247 -9.50 36.26 2.12
N GLU A 248 -9.53 35.74 3.35
CA GLU A 248 -10.63 34.95 3.83
C GLU A 248 -11.87 35.81 4.00
N ALA A 249 -12.92 35.52 3.26
CA ALA A 249 -14.17 36.29 3.25
C ALA A 249 -15.21 35.71 4.20
N ALA A 250 -15.23 34.40 4.38
CA ALA A 250 -16.14 33.71 5.28
C ALA A 250 -15.68 32.29 5.57
N GLU A 251 -16.02 31.76 6.74
CA GLU A 251 -15.95 30.35 7.09
C GLU A 251 -17.35 29.78 7.30
N TYR A 252 -17.57 28.53 6.86
CA TYR A 252 -18.79 27.78 7.09
C TYR A 252 -18.51 26.35 7.47
N GLN A 253 -19.41 25.75 8.26
CA GLN A 253 -19.34 24.34 8.61
C GLN A 253 -19.72 23.47 7.42
N GLN A 254 -18.97 22.40 7.16
CA GLN A 254 -19.30 21.36 6.20
C GLN A 254 -19.25 19.99 6.87
N GLU A 255 -20.35 19.28 6.79
CA GLU A 255 -20.44 17.88 7.19
C GLU A 255 -20.61 17.03 5.92
N ARG A 256 -19.84 15.96 5.77
CA ARG A 256 -19.96 15.04 4.65
C ARG A 256 -20.02 13.61 5.11
N GLU A 257 -21.06 12.93 4.70
CA GLU A 257 -21.22 11.50 4.87
C GLU A 257 -21.08 10.81 3.50
N TYR A 258 -20.09 9.93 3.37
CA TYR A 258 -19.87 9.18 2.14
C TYR A 258 -19.87 7.68 2.43
N TYR A 259 -20.82 6.95 1.86
CA TYR A 259 -20.93 5.52 1.98
C TYR A 259 -20.97 4.89 0.61
N SER A 260 -20.17 3.86 0.39
CA SER A 260 -20.20 3.12 -0.86
C SER A 260 -20.09 1.63 -0.61
N ALA A 261 -20.80 0.85 -1.43
CA ALA A 261 -20.67 -0.60 -1.46
C ALA A 261 -20.68 -1.07 -2.91
N PHE A 262 -19.87 -2.05 -3.21
CA PHE A 262 -19.84 -2.64 -4.54
C PHE A 262 -19.67 -4.16 -4.49
N ARG A 263 -20.10 -4.82 -5.55
CA ARG A 263 -19.81 -6.21 -5.85
C ARG A 263 -19.37 -6.35 -7.29
N GLY A 264 -18.34 -7.16 -7.50
CA GLY A 264 -17.87 -7.54 -8.81
C GLY A 264 -17.96 -9.06 -9.03
N TRP A 265 -18.04 -9.46 -10.28
CA TRP A 265 -18.06 -10.86 -10.70
C TRP A 265 -17.30 -11.04 -12.01
N SER A 266 -16.76 -12.23 -12.18
CA SER A 266 -15.98 -12.64 -13.34
C SER A 266 -16.16 -14.13 -13.59
N LYS A 267 -15.88 -14.58 -14.80
CA LYS A 267 -15.75 -16.02 -15.11
C LYS A 267 -14.31 -16.54 -14.91
N GLY A 268 -13.40 -15.67 -14.41
CA GLY A 268 -11.98 -15.94 -14.32
C GLY A 268 -11.28 -15.78 -15.67
N LEU A 269 -10.08 -16.35 -15.76
CA LEU A 269 -9.28 -16.34 -16.98
C LEU A 269 -9.86 -17.32 -18.02
N GLN A 270 -10.12 -16.82 -19.23
CA GLN A 270 -10.58 -17.60 -20.38
C GLN A 270 -9.62 -17.39 -21.55
N GLY A 271 -8.73 -18.34 -21.79
CA GLY A 271 -7.61 -18.16 -22.71
C GLY A 271 -6.68 -17.04 -22.21
N SER A 272 -6.57 -15.94 -22.95
CA SER A 272 -5.77 -14.76 -22.61
C SER A 272 -6.55 -13.59 -22.01
N HIS A 273 -7.85 -13.76 -21.72
CA HIS A 273 -8.74 -12.66 -21.32
C HIS A 273 -9.49 -12.97 -20.03
N ALA A 274 -9.58 -11.97 -19.14
CA ALA A 274 -10.49 -12.00 -18.00
C ALA A 274 -11.46 -10.81 -18.09
N ARG A 275 -12.77 -11.10 -18.16
CA ARG A 275 -13.81 -10.05 -18.14
C ARG A 275 -14.36 -9.90 -16.73
N ARG A 276 -14.40 -8.67 -16.25
CA ARG A 276 -14.86 -8.32 -14.91
C ARG A 276 -15.97 -7.29 -15.00
N TRP A 277 -17.03 -7.53 -14.22
CA TRP A 277 -18.14 -6.63 -14.09
C TRP A 277 -18.23 -6.18 -12.64
N THR A 278 -18.53 -4.92 -12.42
CA THR A 278 -18.70 -4.37 -11.08
C THR A 278 -19.95 -3.51 -11.08
N ALA A 279 -20.79 -3.65 -10.05
CA ALA A 279 -21.91 -2.77 -9.76
C ALA A 279 -21.84 -2.35 -8.30
N GLY A 280 -22.28 -1.14 -8.01
CA GLY A 280 -22.23 -0.59 -6.67
C GLY A 280 -23.26 0.51 -6.48
N ILE A 281 -23.39 0.91 -5.23
CA ILE A 281 -24.18 2.04 -4.78
C ILE A 281 -23.28 3.01 -4.04
N VAL A 282 -23.57 4.29 -4.17
CA VAL A 282 -22.90 5.37 -3.47
C VAL A 282 -23.96 6.26 -2.86
N TYR A 283 -23.77 6.60 -1.61
CA TYR A 283 -24.46 7.65 -0.90
C TYR A 283 -23.42 8.72 -0.58
N ASP A 284 -23.67 9.96 -0.96
CA ASP A 284 -22.78 11.11 -0.74
C ASP A 284 -23.67 12.29 -0.36
N ASP A 285 -23.67 12.64 0.91
CA ASP A 285 -24.48 13.72 1.48
C ASP A 285 -23.52 14.80 2.00
N ASN A 286 -23.73 16.03 1.54
CA ASN A 286 -22.96 17.18 1.96
C ASN A 286 -23.93 18.19 2.56
N ARG A 287 -23.75 18.50 3.83
CA ARG A 287 -24.52 19.50 4.56
C ARG A 287 -23.64 20.71 4.83
N PHE A 288 -24.17 21.87 4.51
CA PHE A 288 -23.51 23.14 4.74
C PHE A 288 -24.21 23.83 5.92
N GLY A 289 -23.46 24.04 6.98
CA GLY A 289 -23.92 24.68 8.19
C GLY A 289 -23.88 26.21 8.12
N PRO A 290 -24.21 26.86 9.22
CA PRO A 290 -24.17 28.33 9.30
C PRO A 290 -22.75 28.85 9.10
N VAL A 291 -22.67 30.10 8.63
CA VAL A 291 -21.43 30.86 8.64
C VAL A 291 -20.94 31.03 10.07
N VAL A 292 -19.70 30.65 10.29
CA VAL A 292 -19.05 30.73 11.59
C VAL A 292 -18.40 32.13 11.75
N ASP A 293 -17.79 32.62 10.66
CA ASP A 293 -17.19 33.96 10.62
C ASP A 293 -17.36 34.60 9.23
N GLY A 294 -17.34 35.93 9.18
CA GLY A 294 -17.45 36.71 7.96
C GLY A 294 -18.89 36.94 7.46
N SER A 295 -19.00 37.45 6.25
CA SER A 295 -20.25 37.62 5.53
C SER A 295 -20.21 36.85 4.19
N LEU A 296 -21.17 35.99 3.97
CA LEU A 296 -21.23 35.22 2.73
C LEU A 296 -21.56 36.08 1.52
N PRO A 297 -20.84 35.92 0.40
CA PRO A 297 -21.33 36.37 -0.88
C PRO A 297 -22.62 35.61 -1.24
N ALA A 298 -23.53 36.24 -2.00
CA ALA A 298 -24.91 35.82 -2.23
C ALA A 298 -25.12 34.43 -2.91
N ALA A 299 -24.11 33.61 -3.05
CA ALA A 299 -24.15 32.33 -3.73
C ALA A 299 -23.46 31.21 -2.93
N ILE A 300 -24.08 30.80 -1.81
CA ILE A 300 -23.70 29.54 -1.17
C ILE A 300 -24.39 28.39 -1.88
N PRO A 301 -23.73 27.23 -2.05
CA PRO A 301 -24.42 26.02 -2.47
C PRO A 301 -25.52 25.67 -1.46
N GLU A 302 -26.73 25.52 -1.92
CA GLU A 302 -27.80 24.94 -1.10
C GLU A 302 -27.50 23.46 -0.82
N ASP A 303 -27.93 22.98 0.34
CA ASP A 303 -27.86 21.55 0.70
C ASP A 303 -28.41 20.69 -0.45
N ARG A 304 -27.65 19.69 -0.87
CA ARG A 304 -28.06 18.73 -1.89
C ARG A 304 -27.85 17.30 -1.41
#